data_ec3c566c545f5b2523833822fcc1bde9
#
_entry.id   ec3c566c545f5b2523833822fcc1bde9
#
_cell.length_a   1.000
_cell.length_b   1.000
_cell.length_c   1.000
_cell.angle_alpha   90.00
_cell.angle_beta   90.00
_cell.angle_gamma   90.00
#
_symmetry.space_group_name_H-M   'P 1'
#
loop_
_entity.id
_entity.type
_entity.pdbx_description
1 polymer ?
#
loop_
_entity_poly.entity_id
_entity_poly.type
_entity_poly.pdbx_seq_one_letter_code
_entity_poly.pdbx_strand_id
1 'polypeptide(L)'
;MEQIYSYLENSNIDIIPEVIDETILAEDDALLLDDADDDFLKEEEEIDLDAIDLLEGIGTEDPVRMYLKEIGTVPLLSADEELRLAKRKAEGDDNAKERLIEANLRLVVSIAKRYTGRGMSFLDLVQEGNLGLIKGVEKFDYTKGYKLSTYATWWIRQSVTRALADQARTIRVPVHMVETINKMSKMQRKLTLELGYEPSVAELSEALEMSEDKVMEIMQIAREPASLET
;
A
#
# COMPACT_ATOMS: atom_id res chain seq x y z
N MET A 1 23.20 2.27 -21.96
CA MET A 1 21.72 2.10 -21.99
C MET A 1 21.24 1.72 -23.39
N GLU A 2 21.49 2.49 -24.45
CA GLU A 2 21.04 2.20 -25.81
C GLU A 2 21.46 0.82 -26.37
N GLN A 3 22.65 0.31 -26.00
CA GLN A 3 23.11 -1.01 -26.43
C GLN A 3 22.33 -2.17 -25.81
N ILE A 4 21.75 -1.98 -24.63
CA ILE A 4 20.92 -2.99 -23.95
C ILE A 4 19.54 -3.03 -24.62
N TYR A 5 18.96 -1.88 -24.94
CA TYR A 5 17.69 -1.81 -25.64
C TYR A 5 17.76 -2.45 -27.03
N SER A 6 18.81 -2.15 -27.82
CA SER A 6 18.99 -2.76 -29.15
C SER A 6 19.23 -4.27 -29.10
N TYR A 7 19.83 -4.80 -28.03
CA TYR A 7 19.99 -6.25 -27.82
C TYR A 7 18.66 -6.94 -27.49
N LEU A 8 17.83 -6.31 -26.68
CA LEU A 8 16.51 -6.84 -26.30
C LEU A 8 15.53 -6.81 -27.48
N GLU A 9 15.51 -5.74 -28.29
CA GLU A 9 14.74 -5.67 -29.53
C GLU A 9 15.15 -6.75 -30.54
N ASN A 10 16.45 -7.00 -30.70
CA ASN A 10 16.95 -8.05 -31.59
C ASN A 10 16.65 -9.48 -31.07
N SER A 11 16.38 -9.62 -29.78
CA SER A 11 16.04 -10.90 -29.15
C SER A 11 14.52 -11.15 -29.14
N ASN A 12 13.72 -10.29 -29.79
CA ASN A 12 12.26 -10.35 -29.86
C ASN A 12 11.62 -10.36 -28.44
N ILE A 13 12.24 -9.65 -27.49
CA ILE A 13 11.74 -9.43 -26.15
C ILE A 13 11.11 -8.03 -26.15
N ASP A 14 9.77 -7.98 -26.16
CA ASP A 14 9.05 -6.73 -26.05
C ASP A 14 9.30 -6.14 -24.66
N ILE A 15 9.99 -4.98 -24.62
CA ILE A 15 10.09 -4.17 -23.42
C ILE A 15 8.76 -3.47 -23.27
N ILE A 16 7.88 -4.01 -22.46
CA ILE A 16 6.64 -3.34 -22.10
C ILE A 16 7.03 -2.28 -21.05
N PRO A 17 6.92 -0.96 -21.35
CA PRO A 17 7.10 0.04 -20.33
C PRO A 17 6.06 -0.23 -19.23
N GLU A 18 6.48 -0.13 -17.98
CA GLU A 18 5.61 -0.24 -16.80
C GLU A 18 4.72 1.02 -16.74
N VAL A 19 3.81 1.12 -17.70
CA VAL A 19 2.79 2.16 -17.72
C VAL A 19 1.62 1.62 -16.90
N ILE A 20 1.70 1.82 -15.60
CA ILE A 20 0.49 1.91 -14.78
C ILE A 20 -0.29 3.05 -15.41
N ASP A 21 -1.50 2.76 -15.89
CA ASP A 21 -2.34 3.71 -16.60
C ASP A 21 -2.62 4.90 -15.65
N GLU A 22 -1.83 5.97 -15.80
CA GLU A 22 -1.88 7.18 -14.96
C GLU A 22 -3.27 7.84 -14.94
N THR A 23 -4.11 7.48 -15.92
CA THR A 23 -5.50 7.97 -15.99
C THR A 23 -6.42 7.35 -14.91
N ILE A 24 -5.96 6.33 -14.17
CA ILE A 24 -6.74 5.66 -13.11
C ILE A 24 -6.52 6.35 -11.75
N LEU A 25 -5.44 7.13 -11.63
CA LEU A 25 -5.13 7.88 -10.42
C LEU A 25 -5.78 9.26 -10.51
N ALA A 26 -6.67 9.57 -9.57
CA ALA A 26 -6.86 10.97 -9.22
C ALA A 26 -5.51 11.49 -8.70
N GLU A 27 -5.06 12.67 -9.12
CA GLU A 27 -3.75 13.27 -8.76
C GLU A 27 -3.54 13.26 -7.24
N ASP A 28 -4.62 13.41 -6.46
CA ASP A 28 -4.62 13.36 -4.99
C ASP A 28 -4.26 11.97 -4.41
N ASP A 29 -4.61 10.87 -5.09
CA ASP A 29 -4.34 9.51 -4.62
C ASP A 29 -2.89 9.07 -4.88
N ALA A 30 -2.22 9.64 -5.89
CA ALA A 30 -0.82 9.36 -6.20
C ALA A 30 0.14 9.88 -5.12
N LEU A 31 -0.16 11.05 -4.53
CA LEU A 31 0.63 11.67 -3.48
C LEU A 31 0.69 10.85 -2.19
N LEU A 32 -0.40 10.14 -1.85
CA LEU A 32 -0.40 9.23 -0.68
C LEU A 32 0.54 8.03 -0.85
N LEU A 33 0.82 7.64 -2.09
CA LEU A 33 1.67 6.49 -2.41
C LEU A 33 3.15 6.86 -2.48
N ASP A 34 3.48 8.11 -2.86
CA ASP A 34 4.85 8.59 -3.00
C ASP A 34 5.56 8.70 -1.64
N ASP A 35 4.80 8.88 -0.54
CA ASP A 35 5.32 8.92 0.82
C ASP A 35 5.51 7.55 1.50
N ALA A 36 4.96 6.49 0.93
CA ALA A 36 5.08 5.15 1.48
C ALA A 36 6.21 4.36 0.80
N ASP A 37 7.44 4.61 1.27
CA ASP A 37 8.58 3.75 1.07
C ASP A 37 9.07 3.54 -0.38
N ASP A 38 9.98 4.41 -0.81
CA ASP A 38 10.97 4.17 -1.89
C ASP A 38 11.79 2.87 -1.62
N ASP A 39 11.82 2.42 -0.38
CA ASP A 39 12.36 1.12 0.07
C ASP A 39 11.46 -0.07 -0.30
N PHE A 40 10.15 0.16 -0.52
CA PHE A 40 9.20 -0.90 -0.86
C PHE A 40 9.36 -1.41 -2.31
N LEU A 41 9.79 -0.54 -3.22
CA LEU A 41 10.02 -0.91 -4.63
C LEU A 41 11.31 -1.72 -4.81
N LYS A 42 12.19 -1.73 -3.81
CA LYS A 42 13.45 -2.49 -3.83
C LYS A 42 13.35 -3.89 -3.26
N GLU A 43 12.30 -4.17 -2.48
CA GLU A 43 12.01 -5.47 -1.90
C GLU A 43 10.84 -6.16 -2.64
N GLU A 44 10.94 -6.35 -3.95
CA GLU A 44 10.24 -7.46 -4.66
C GLU A 44 10.85 -8.82 -4.30
N GLU A 45 11.51 -8.93 -3.14
CA GLU A 45 11.82 -10.22 -2.57
C GLU A 45 10.51 -10.93 -2.26
N GLU A 46 10.42 -12.17 -2.72
CA GLU A 46 9.33 -13.13 -2.53
C GLU A 46 8.60 -12.86 -1.22
N ILE A 47 7.37 -12.33 -1.32
CA ILE A 47 6.51 -12.14 -0.16
C ILE A 47 6.38 -13.53 0.44
N ASP A 48 7.09 -13.77 1.54
CA ASP A 48 7.07 -15.04 2.26
C ASP A 48 5.63 -15.28 2.71
N LEU A 49 4.92 -16.05 1.91
CA LEU A 49 3.52 -16.42 2.14
C LEU A 49 3.39 -17.45 3.25
N ASP A 50 4.49 -17.96 3.79
CA ASP A 50 4.53 -18.83 4.96
C ASP A 50 4.32 -18.08 6.30
N ALA A 51 3.74 -16.87 6.24
CA ALA A 51 3.30 -16.10 7.41
C ALA A 51 2.37 -16.85 8.38
N ILE A 52 2.19 -18.16 8.20
CA ILE A 52 1.61 -19.11 9.18
C ILE A 52 2.48 -19.20 10.45
N ASP A 53 3.77 -18.93 10.39
CA ASP A 53 4.67 -18.83 11.56
C ASP A 53 4.33 -17.64 12.49
N LEU A 54 3.50 -16.71 12.04
CA LEU A 54 2.94 -15.67 12.90
C LEU A 54 1.92 -16.19 13.91
N LEU A 55 1.49 -17.45 13.80
CA LEU A 55 0.54 -18.09 14.72
C LEU A 55 1.18 -18.63 15.99
N GLU A 56 2.50 -18.78 16.05
CA GLU A 56 3.19 -19.19 17.26
C GLU A 56 3.16 -18.05 18.29
N GLY A 57 2.34 -18.22 19.33
CA GLY A 57 2.27 -17.31 20.48
C GLY A 57 0.98 -16.51 20.64
N ILE A 58 0.06 -16.55 19.70
CA ILE A 58 -1.24 -15.87 19.81
C ILE A 58 -2.27 -16.83 20.41
N GLY A 59 -3.03 -16.38 21.44
CA GLY A 59 -4.04 -17.19 22.13
C GLY A 59 -5.13 -17.75 21.21
N THR A 60 -5.76 -18.86 21.60
CA THR A 60 -6.77 -19.56 20.77
C THR A 60 -8.06 -18.77 20.51
N GLU A 61 -8.34 -17.75 21.33
CA GLU A 61 -9.55 -16.92 21.25
C GLU A 61 -9.33 -15.59 20.51
N ASP A 62 -8.14 -15.35 19.97
CA ASP A 62 -7.84 -14.12 19.24
C ASP A 62 -8.50 -14.15 17.86
N PRO A 63 -9.38 -13.18 17.52
CA PRO A 63 -10.04 -13.09 16.22
C PRO A 63 -9.05 -12.98 15.05
N VAL A 64 -7.88 -12.41 15.27
CA VAL A 64 -6.80 -12.36 14.25
C VAL A 64 -6.37 -13.77 13.88
N ARG A 65 -6.14 -14.63 14.89
CA ARG A 65 -5.73 -16.01 14.66
C ARG A 65 -6.79 -16.83 13.93
N MET A 66 -8.05 -16.64 14.28
CA MET A 66 -9.17 -17.30 13.58
C MET A 66 -9.18 -16.94 12.10
N TYR A 67 -9.08 -15.63 11.80
CA TYR A 67 -9.04 -15.14 10.43
C TYR A 67 -7.85 -15.70 9.65
N LEU A 68 -6.64 -15.64 10.21
CA LEU A 68 -5.43 -16.15 9.55
C LEU A 68 -5.50 -17.66 9.30
N LYS A 69 -6.10 -18.44 10.21
CA LYS A 69 -6.32 -19.86 10.03
C LYS A 69 -7.31 -20.13 8.88
N GLU A 70 -8.37 -19.36 8.79
CA GLU A 70 -9.40 -19.51 7.75
C GLU A 70 -8.82 -19.24 6.35
N ILE A 71 -8.14 -18.11 6.15
CA ILE A 71 -7.52 -17.78 4.86
C ILE A 71 -6.38 -18.76 4.50
N GLY A 72 -5.72 -19.34 5.50
CA GLY A 72 -4.65 -20.33 5.30
C GLY A 72 -5.13 -21.66 4.74
N THR A 73 -6.44 -21.97 4.81
CA THR A 73 -7.02 -23.21 4.23
C THR A 73 -7.16 -23.14 2.72
N VAL A 74 -7.17 -21.94 2.14
CA VAL A 74 -7.31 -21.75 0.70
C VAL A 74 -5.95 -21.99 0.04
N PRO A 75 -5.85 -22.94 -0.93
CA PRO A 75 -4.59 -23.19 -1.63
C PRO A 75 -4.23 -22.04 -2.55
N LEU A 76 -2.92 -21.79 -2.68
CA LEU A 76 -2.37 -20.82 -3.62
C LEU A 76 -2.67 -21.26 -5.07
N LEU A 77 -2.90 -20.29 -5.94
CA LEU A 77 -3.12 -20.52 -7.36
C LEU A 77 -1.78 -20.62 -8.09
N SER A 78 -1.70 -21.56 -9.04
CA SER A 78 -0.64 -21.56 -10.03
C SER A 78 -0.88 -20.46 -11.09
N ALA A 79 0.17 -20.04 -11.81
CA ALA A 79 0.05 -19.02 -12.85
C ALA A 79 -0.99 -19.38 -13.94
N ASP A 80 -1.05 -20.66 -14.30
CA ASP A 80 -2.02 -21.15 -15.29
C ASP A 80 -3.47 -21.12 -14.77
N GLU A 81 -3.66 -21.42 -13.48
CA GLU A 81 -4.98 -21.34 -12.84
C GLU A 81 -5.44 -19.88 -12.68
N GLU A 82 -4.53 -18.98 -12.27
CA GLU A 82 -4.78 -17.54 -12.20
C GLU A 82 -5.27 -17.02 -13.56
N LEU A 83 -4.55 -17.36 -14.64
CA LEU A 83 -4.93 -16.95 -15.99
C LEU A 83 -6.29 -17.52 -16.44
N ARG A 84 -6.59 -18.79 -16.12
CA ARG A 84 -7.89 -19.40 -16.42
C ARG A 84 -9.02 -18.73 -15.68
N LEU A 85 -8.85 -18.45 -14.39
CA LEU A 85 -9.84 -17.76 -13.58
C LEU A 85 -10.04 -16.32 -14.04
N ALA A 86 -8.95 -15.61 -14.40
CA ALA A 86 -9.03 -14.26 -14.93
C ALA A 86 -9.81 -14.19 -16.26
N LYS A 87 -9.67 -15.18 -17.14
CA LYS A 87 -10.46 -15.28 -18.38
C LYS A 87 -11.95 -15.49 -18.06
N ARG A 88 -12.27 -16.43 -17.19
CA ARG A 88 -13.67 -16.71 -16.78
C ARG A 88 -14.30 -15.48 -16.10
N LYS A 89 -13.54 -14.78 -15.25
CA LYS A 89 -13.97 -13.52 -14.64
C LYS A 89 -14.31 -12.47 -15.70
N ALA A 90 -13.49 -12.34 -16.78
CA ALA A 90 -13.76 -11.42 -17.87
C ALA A 90 -15.04 -11.80 -18.67
N GLU A 91 -15.44 -13.06 -18.66
CA GLU A 91 -16.69 -13.58 -19.23
C GLU A 91 -17.91 -13.36 -18.31
N GLY A 92 -17.71 -12.81 -17.09
CA GLY A 92 -18.75 -12.50 -16.14
C GLY A 92 -19.03 -13.63 -15.12
N ASP A 93 -18.07 -14.52 -14.88
CA ASP A 93 -18.20 -15.59 -13.89
C ASP A 93 -17.82 -15.09 -12.49
N ASP A 94 -18.84 -14.85 -11.65
CA ASP A 94 -18.66 -14.39 -10.27
C ASP A 94 -17.93 -15.40 -9.39
N ASN A 95 -18.10 -16.71 -9.60
CA ASN A 95 -17.38 -17.74 -8.86
C ASN A 95 -15.86 -17.68 -9.15
N ALA A 96 -15.48 -17.37 -10.39
CA ALA A 96 -14.08 -17.18 -10.74
C ALA A 96 -13.49 -15.93 -10.07
N LYS A 97 -14.27 -14.85 -9.98
CA LYS A 97 -13.90 -13.63 -9.25
C LYS A 97 -13.70 -13.91 -7.76
N GLU A 98 -14.65 -14.58 -7.10
CA GLU A 98 -14.56 -14.94 -5.69
C GLU A 98 -13.31 -15.80 -5.42
N ARG A 99 -13.08 -16.81 -6.26
CA ARG A 99 -11.91 -17.68 -6.12
C ARG A 99 -10.57 -16.93 -6.26
N LEU A 100 -10.49 -15.95 -7.17
CA LEU A 100 -9.31 -15.07 -7.30
C LEU A 100 -9.09 -14.23 -6.04
N ILE A 101 -10.16 -13.69 -5.45
CA ILE A 101 -10.09 -12.90 -4.23
C ILE A 101 -9.64 -13.78 -3.06
N GLU A 102 -10.30 -14.91 -2.80
CA GLU A 102 -10.00 -15.81 -1.70
C GLU A 102 -8.53 -16.27 -1.69
N ALA A 103 -8.02 -16.68 -2.85
CA ALA A 103 -6.64 -17.16 -2.98
C ALA A 103 -5.59 -16.07 -2.74
N ASN A 104 -5.97 -14.79 -2.82
CA ASN A 104 -5.07 -13.65 -2.64
C ASN A 104 -5.26 -12.88 -1.31
N LEU A 105 -6.11 -13.37 -0.39
CA LEU A 105 -6.26 -12.76 0.94
C LEU A 105 -4.95 -12.75 1.75
N ARG A 106 -4.10 -13.74 1.57
CA ARG A 106 -2.78 -13.80 2.21
C ARG A 106 -1.86 -12.65 1.77
N LEU A 107 -1.96 -12.21 0.51
CA LEU A 107 -1.24 -11.05 0.00
C LEU A 107 -1.68 -9.77 0.73
N VAL A 108 -2.97 -9.61 0.99
CA VAL A 108 -3.49 -8.46 1.76
C VAL A 108 -2.88 -8.42 3.15
N VAL A 109 -2.84 -9.55 3.84
CA VAL A 109 -2.26 -9.68 5.19
C VAL A 109 -0.78 -9.27 5.21
N SER A 110 0.01 -9.72 4.25
CA SER A 110 1.44 -9.40 4.15
C SER A 110 1.68 -7.90 3.96
N ILE A 111 0.83 -7.24 3.18
CA ILE A 111 0.89 -5.79 2.96
C ILE A 111 0.41 -5.04 4.22
N ALA A 112 -0.76 -5.38 4.77
CA ALA A 112 -1.36 -4.71 5.93
C ALA A 112 -0.45 -4.76 7.17
N LYS A 113 0.32 -5.84 7.36
CA LYS A 113 1.29 -6.00 8.45
C LYS A 113 2.27 -4.83 8.54
N ARG A 114 2.70 -4.26 7.42
CA ARG A 114 3.67 -3.15 7.34
C ARG A 114 3.08 -1.82 7.83
N TYR A 115 1.75 -1.73 7.91
CA TYR A 115 1.03 -0.52 8.31
C TYR A 115 0.50 -0.56 9.75
N THR A 116 0.84 -1.62 10.50
CA THR A 116 0.46 -1.74 11.92
C THR A 116 1.09 -0.65 12.78
N GLY A 117 0.42 -0.29 13.89
CA GLY A 117 0.90 0.74 14.82
C GLY A 117 0.72 2.18 14.35
N ARG A 118 -0.04 2.42 13.28
CA ARG A 118 -0.29 3.76 12.70
C ARG A 118 -1.69 4.31 13.05
N GLY A 119 -2.34 3.81 14.11
CA GLY A 119 -3.62 4.34 14.60
C GLY A 119 -4.86 3.53 14.20
N MET A 120 -4.70 2.43 13.45
CA MET A 120 -5.78 1.48 13.14
C MET A 120 -5.44 0.08 13.65
N SER A 121 -6.47 -0.72 13.97
CA SER A 121 -6.28 -2.12 14.31
C SER A 121 -5.81 -2.94 13.11
N PHE A 122 -5.09 -4.03 13.35
CA PHE A 122 -4.60 -4.90 12.27
C PHE A 122 -5.74 -5.46 11.41
N LEU A 123 -6.85 -5.90 12.04
CA LEU A 123 -7.99 -6.44 11.31
C LEU A 123 -8.69 -5.37 10.45
N ASP A 124 -8.78 -4.13 10.94
CA ASP A 124 -9.36 -3.04 10.16
C ASP A 124 -8.50 -2.74 8.91
N LEU A 125 -7.16 -2.71 9.09
CA LEU A 125 -6.23 -2.57 7.95
C LEU A 125 -6.39 -3.68 6.92
N VAL A 126 -6.55 -4.93 7.38
CA VAL A 126 -6.80 -6.07 6.49
C VAL A 126 -8.13 -5.92 5.76
N GLN A 127 -9.21 -5.50 6.45
CA GLN A 127 -10.52 -5.33 5.79
C GLN A 127 -10.49 -4.22 4.74
N GLU A 128 -9.85 -3.09 5.03
CA GLU A 128 -9.65 -2.02 4.04
C GLU A 128 -8.79 -2.50 2.86
N GLY A 129 -7.75 -3.30 3.15
CA GLY A 129 -6.95 -3.94 2.11
C GLY A 129 -7.75 -4.94 1.26
N ASN A 130 -8.68 -5.69 1.86
CA ASN A 130 -9.57 -6.60 1.14
C ASN A 130 -10.49 -5.83 0.17
N LEU A 131 -10.99 -4.65 0.56
CA LEU A 131 -11.74 -3.78 -0.35
C LEU A 131 -10.88 -3.32 -1.53
N GLY A 132 -9.60 -3.03 -1.28
CA GLY A 132 -8.62 -2.74 -2.32
C GLY A 132 -8.41 -3.94 -3.26
N LEU A 133 -8.22 -5.15 -2.73
CA LEU A 133 -8.08 -6.38 -3.51
C LEU A 133 -9.30 -6.62 -4.41
N ILE A 134 -10.51 -6.47 -3.89
CA ILE A 134 -11.75 -6.65 -4.66
C ILE A 134 -11.76 -5.71 -5.87
N LYS A 135 -11.46 -4.43 -5.67
CA LYS A 135 -11.36 -3.43 -6.76
C LYS A 135 -10.25 -3.79 -7.75
N GLY A 136 -9.10 -4.25 -7.25
CA GLY A 136 -7.98 -4.70 -8.07
C GLY A 136 -8.38 -5.89 -8.96
N VAL A 137 -9.04 -6.91 -8.38
CA VAL A 137 -9.52 -8.06 -9.14
C VAL A 137 -10.58 -7.63 -10.17
N GLU A 138 -11.50 -6.73 -9.83
CA GLU A 138 -12.53 -6.23 -10.77
C GLU A 138 -11.91 -5.57 -12.02
N LYS A 139 -10.89 -4.74 -11.82
CA LYS A 139 -10.24 -3.98 -12.89
C LYS A 139 -9.08 -4.73 -13.58
N PHE A 140 -8.72 -5.91 -13.07
CA PHE A 140 -7.61 -6.68 -13.61
C PHE A 140 -7.88 -7.15 -15.04
N ASP A 141 -6.91 -6.88 -15.93
CA ASP A 141 -6.92 -7.29 -17.32
C ASP A 141 -5.77 -8.27 -17.59
N TYR A 142 -6.11 -9.53 -17.79
CA TYR A 142 -5.16 -10.60 -18.05
C TYR A 142 -4.43 -10.48 -19.40
N THR A 143 -4.95 -9.67 -20.33
CA THR A 143 -4.35 -9.49 -21.67
C THR A 143 -3.05 -8.70 -21.62
N LYS A 144 -2.85 -7.91 -20.56
CA LYS A 144 -1.65 -7.10 -20.35
C LYS A 144 -0.42 -7.90 -19.93
N GLY A 145 -0.55 -9.19 -19.60
CA GLY A 145 0.56 -10.11 -19.31
C GLY A 145 1.19 -9.99 -17.91
N TYR A 146 0.67 -9.11 -17.03
CA TYR A 146 1.15 -8.99 -15.66
C TYR A 146 0.50 -10.03 -14.75
N LYS A 147 1.19 -10.39 -13.64
CA LYS A 147 0.59 -11.17 -12.56
C LYS A 147 -0.45 -10.33 -11.82
N LEU A 148 -1.51 -10.99 -11.35
CA LEU A 148 -2.53 -10.34 -10.53
C LEU A 148 -1.92 -9.70 -9.28
N SER A 149 -0.96 -10.36 -8.63
CA SER A 149 -0.30 -9.87 -7.43
C SER A 149 0.33 -8.49 -7.62
N THR A 150 1.05 -8.26 -8.74
CA THR A 150 1.67 -6.96 -9.06
C THR A 150 0.63 -5.85 -9.16
N TYR A 151 -0.48 -6.11 -9.85
CA TYR A 151 -1.55 -5.13 -10.02
C TYR A 151 -2.37 -4.91 -8.73
N ALA A 152 -2.72 -6.01 -8.04
CA ALA A 152 -3.51 -5.96 -6.82
C ALA A 152 -2.77 -5.27 -5.66
N THR A 153 -1.44 -5.42 -5.56
CA THR A 153 -0.61 -4.77 -4.54
C THR A 153 -0.82 -3.26 -4.53
N TRP A 154 -0.91 -2.65 -5.71
CA TRP A 154 -1.18 -1.21 -5.81
C TRP A 154 -2.54 -0.83 -5.22
N TRP A 155 -3.61 -1.56 -5.58
CA TRP A 155 -4.97 -1.30 -5.08
C TRP A 155 -5.11 -1.54 -3.57
N ILE A 156 -4.46 -2.60 -3.07
CA ILE A 156 -4.43 -2.92 -1.63
C ILE A 156 -3.75 -1.79 -0.87
N ARG A 157 -2.56 -1.37 -1.32
CA ARG A 157 -1.80 -0.28 -0.71
C ARG A 157 -2.61 1.01 -0.69
N GLN A 158 -3.16 1.38 -1.84
CA GLN A 158 -4.00 2.56 -1.99
C GLN A 158 -5.17 2.58 -1.00
N SER A 159 -5.89 1.46 -0.87
CA SER A 159 -7.02 1.36 0.05
C SER A 159 -6.58 1.49 1.52
N VAL A 160 -5.50 0.81 1.90
CA VAL A 160 -4.94 0.85 3.27
C VAL A 160 -4.44 2.26 3.62
N THR A 161 -3.66 2.90 2.75
CA THR A 161 -3.13 4.26 3.02
C THR A 161 -4.23 5.30 3.08
N ARG A 162 -5.24 5.20 2.22
CA ARG A 162 -6.40 6.08 2.26
C ARG A 162 -7.22 5.89 3.54
N ALA A 163 -7.46 4.65 3.95
CA ALA A 163 -8.14 4.35 5.21
C ALA A 163 -7.40 4.91 6.42
N LEU A 164 -6.06 4.78 6.45
CA LEU A 164 -5.23 5.39 7.49
C LEU A 164 -5.38 6.92 7.53
N ALA A 165 -5.37 7.58 6.37
CA ALA A 165 -5.53 9.02 6.31
C ALA A 165 -6.91 9.48 6.81
N ASP A 166 -7.97 8.71 6.52
CA ASP A 166 -9.35 9.05 6.86
C ASP A 166 -9.77 8.66 8.29
N GLN A 167 -9.22 7.58 8.85
CA GLN A 167 -9.77 6.92 10.05
C GLN A 167 -8.79 6.79 11.21
N ALA A 168 -7.47 6.88 10.98
CA ALA A 168 -6.46 6.60 12.01
C ALA A 168 -6.44 7.62 13.15
N ARG A 169 -6.91 8.85 12.93
CA ARG A 169 -6.87 9.93 13.92
C ARG A 169 -8.21 10.07 14.65
N THR A 170 -8.16 10.28 15.97
CA THR A 170 -9.36 10.57 16.80
C THR A 170 -10.12 11.79 16.30
N ILE A 171 -9.42 12.83 15.88
CA ILE A 171 -9.98 14.00 15.20
C ILE A 171 -9.57 13.89 13.73
N ARG A 172 -10.55 13.66 12.87
CA ARG A 172 -10.32 13.48 11.43
C ARG A 172 -9.72 14.72 10.78
N VAL A 173 -8.68 14.53 10.02
CA VAL A 173 -8.00 15.55 9.22
C VAL A 173 -8.24 15.23 7.73
N PRO A 174 -8.49 16.22 6.87
CA PRO A 174 -8.63 15.97 5.42
C PRO A 174 -7.38 15.32 4.83
N VAL A 175 -7.55 14.44 3.83
CA VAL A 175 -6.47 13.65 3.23
C VAL A 175 -5.32 14.51 2.75
N HIS A 176 -5.56 15.60 2.01
CA HIS A 176 -4.52 16.52 1.53
C HIS A 176 -3.68 17.16 2.65
N MET A 177 -4.29 17.34 3.84
CA MET A 177 -3.54 17.84 5.02
C MET A 177 -2.67 16.74 5.62
N VAL A 178 -3.13 15.49 5.62
CA VAL A 178 -2.33 14.33 6.06
C VAL A 178 -1.10 14.18 5.16
N GLU A 179 -1.27 14.32 3.85
CA GLU A 179 -0.17 14.32 2.87
C GLU A 179 0.85 15.41 3.16
N THR A 180 0.37 16.64 3.41
CA THR A 180 1.24 17.76 3.74
C THR A 180 2.01 17.52 5.06
N ILE A 181 1.35 16.94 6.07
CA ILE A 181 1.98 16.58 7.34
C ILE A 181 3.05 15.49 7.11
N ASN A 182 2.77 14.48 6.30
CA ASN A 182 3.73 13.43 5.97
C ASN A 182 4.95 14.00 5.23
N LYS A 183 4.72 14.83 4.21
CA LYS A 183 5.78 15.53 3.48
C LYS A 183 6.66 16.37 4.41
N MET A 184 6.03 17.11 5.33
CA MET A 184 6.77 17.89 6.34
C MET A 184 7.60 16.97 7.25
N SER A 185 7.03 15.87 7.76
CA SER A 185 7.74 14.93 8.64
C SER A 185 8.92 14.25 7.93
N LYS A 186 8.77 13.89 6.65
CA LYS A 186 9.83 13.32 5.81
C LYS A 186 10.97 14.34 5.63
N MET A 187 10.62 15.60 5.31
CA MET A 187 11.60 16.66 5.15
C MET A 187 12.33 16.98 6.46
N GLN A 188 11.61 17.02 7.58
CA GLN A 188 12.19 17.21 8.91
C GLN A 188 13.22 16.12 9.25
N ARG A 189 12.88 14.84 9.01
CA ARG A 189 13.82 13.73 9.20
C ARG A 189 15.06 13.83 8.31
N LYS A 190 14.86 14.17 7.03
CA LYS A 190 15.95 14.37 6.08
C LYS A 190 16.91 15.47 6.55
N LEU A 191 16.38 16.65 6.88
CA LEU A 191 17.18 17.78 7.38
C LEU A 191 17.86 17.44 8.71
N THR A 192 17.20 16.73 9.62
CA THR A 192 17.82 16.30 10.88
C THR A 192 19.04 15.40 10.64
N LEU A 193 18.98 14.51 9.64
CA LEU A 193 20.11 13.65 9.27
C LEU A 193 21.23 14.44 8.61
N GLU A 194 20.92 15.43 7.79
CA GLU A 194 21.92 16.28 7.09
C GLU A 194 22.59 17.28 8.02
N LEU A 195 21.80 17.94 8.89
CA LEU A 195 22.28 19.00 9.78
C LEU A 195 22.84 18.46 11.10
N GLY A 196 22.38 17.29 11.56
CA GLY A 196 22.75 16.72 12.86
C GLY A 196 21.98 17.32 14.05
N TYR A 197 21.01 18.20 13.81
CA TYR A 197 20.11 18.79 14.82
C TYR A 197 18.70 18.95 14.24
N GLU A 198 17.72 19.22 15.11
CA GLU A 198 16.34 19.42 14.71
C GLU A 198 16.16 20.73 13.93
N PRO A 199 15.67 20.71 12.68
CA PRO A 199 15.56 21.90 11.84
C PRO A 199 14.59 22.93 12.42
N SER A 200 14.93 24.20 12.28
CA SER A 200 14.07 25.33 12.65
C SER A 200 12.91 25.50 11.65
N VAL A 201 11.87 26.27 12.05
CA VAL A 201 10.74 26.58 11.19
C VAL A 201 11.18 27.26 9.89
N ALA A 202 12.21 28.15 9.96
CA ALA A 202 12.75 28.84 8.79
C ALA A 202 13.40 27.84 7.79
N GLU A 203 14.21 26.90 8.27
CA GLU A 203 14.85 25.87 7.44
C GLU A 203 13.82 24.94 6.81
N LEU A 204 12.78 24.55 7.56
CA LEU A 204 11.65 23.77 7.03
C LEU A 204 10.84 24.55 5.98
N SER A 205 10.61 25.84 6.21
CA SER A 205 9.93 26.75 5.28
C SER A 205 10.66 26.83 3.94
N GLU A 206 11.98 27.00 3.97
CA GLU A 206 12.82 27.03 2.78
C GLU A 206 12.82 25.70 2.03
N ALA A 207 12.97 24.58 2.76
CA ALA A 207 13.00 23.23 2.16
C ALA A 207 11.66 22.77 1.58
N LEU A 208 10.54 23.24 2.13
CA LEU A 208 9.18 22.91 1.68
C LEU A 208 8.62 23.92 0.68
N GLU A 209 9.33 25.03 0.43
CA GLU A 209 8.88 26.15 -0.41
C GLU A 209 7.53 26.73 0.05
N MET A 210 7.34 26.83 1.38
CA MET A 210 6.11 27.32 2.03
C MET A 210 6.45 28.48 2.96
N SER A 211 5.46 29.32 3.31
CA SER A 211 5.65 30.36 4.33
C SER A 211 5.82 29.77 5.73
N GLU A 212 6.56 30.42 6.60
CA GLU A 212 6.76 30.02 8.01
C GLU A 212 5.42 29.87 8.76
N ASP A 213 4.47 30.80 8.52
CA ASP A 213 3.13 30.74 9.14
C ASP A 213 2.41 29.46 8.78
N LYS A 214 2.50 29.03 7.50
CA LYS A 214 1.86 27.79 7.04
C LYS A 214 2.54 26.56 7.63
N VAL A 215 3.86 26.54 7.77
CA VAL A 215 4.59 25.45 8.44
C VAL A 215 4.17 25.35 9.90
N MET A 216 4.03 26.48 10.62
CA MET A 216 3.54 26.49 12.01
C MET A 216 2.11 25.99 12.12
N GLU A 217 1.21 26.37 11.20
CA GLU A 217 -0.16 25.86 11.15
C GLU A 217 -0.19 24.34 10.97
N ILE A 218 0.59 23.80 10.02
CA ILE A 218 0.69 22.36 9.77
C ILE A 218 1.23 21.64 11.01
N MET A 219 2.25 22.18 11.69
CA MET A 219 2.78 21.61 12.93
C MET A 219 1.75 21.58 14.07
N GLN A 220 0.84 22.57 14.15
CA GLN A 220 -0.26 22.55 15.12
C GLN A 220 -1.29 21.47 14.81
N ILE A 221 -1.69 21.34 13.53
CA ILE A 221 -2.66 20.33 13.08
C ILE A 221 -2.08 18.91 13.22
N ALA A 222 -0.76 18.75 13.08
CA ALA A 222 -0.08 17.47 13.18
C ALA A 222 -0.12 16.87 14.61
N ARG A 223 -0.33 17.70 15.65
CA ARG A 223 -0.35 17.23 17.04
C ARG A 223 -1.51 16.27 17.31
N GLU A 224 -1.22 15.21 18.03
CA GLU A 224 -2.24 14.31 18.55
C GLU A 224 -2.87 14.85 19.83
N PRO A 225 -4.16 14.55 20.09
CA PRO A 225 -4.81 14.94 21.33
C PRO A 225 -4.19 14.22 22.51
N ALA A 226 -3.97 14.96 23.62
CA ALA A 226 -3.50 14.38 24.86
C ALA A 226 -4.63 13.68 25.62
N SER A 227 -4.31 12.54 26.26
CA SER A 227 -5.27 11.88 27.16
C SER A 227 -5.48 12.70 28.45
N LEU A 228 -6.74 12.79 28.93
CA LEU A 228 -7.08 13.42 30.20
C LEU A 228 -6.84 12.49 31.40
N GLU A 229 -6.59 11.20 31.18
CA GLU A 229 -6.40 10.19 32.23
C GLU A 229 -4.92 10.00 32.62
N THR A 230 -4.03 10.80 32.07
CA THR A 230 -2.59 10.77 32.34
C THR A 230 -2.18 11.79 33.38
#